data_2275b35a0b6b3af20b123e2a27b4fb3e
#
_entry.id   2275b35a0b6b3af20b123e2a27b4fb3e
#
_cell.length_a   1.000
_cell.length_b   1.000
_cell.length_c   1.000
_cell.angle_alpha   90.00
_cell.angle_beta   90.00
_cell.angle_gamma   90.00
#
_symmetry.space_group_name_H-M   'P 1'
#
loop_
_entity.id
_entity.type
_entity.pdbx_description
1 polymer ?
#
loop_
_entity_poly.entity_id
_entity_poly.type
_entity_poly.pdbx_seq_one_letter_code
_entity_poly.pdbx_strand_id
1 'polypeptide(L)'
;MRNAKWVMVIVVIMVLVGAGLYWFGLTQGRSQLEAERQNFSSQIQQMNARMVQAEYGGRLTQARFLLCRTSYDLDQRNFGLANSDLKAAGAALAAINPSLLGIDPAGFEVLRKDIAATDINVAVDLEAQRNLILNYSARLEDLLPKAPQAAAPLPQSAQPSAPAPPQAPPQNAPQPSATAPAAK
;
A
#
# COMPACT_ATOMS: atom_id res chain seq x y z
N MET A 1 -2.26 -9.76 76.85
CA MET A 1 -1.30 -10.41 75.95
C MET A 1 -1.95 -11.09 74.69
N ARG A 2 -3.25 -11.37 74.71
CA ARG A 2 -3.95 -12.06 73.57
C ARG A 2 -4.15 -11.16 72.34
N ASN A 3 -4.34 -9.86 72.50
CA ASN A 3 -4.58 -8.89 71.42
C ASN A 3 -3.31 -8.54 70.60
N ALA A 4 -2.12 -8.59 71.22
CA ALA A 4 -0.87 -8.32 70.53
C ALA A 4 -0.54 -9.39 69.49
N LYS A 5 -0.91 -10.65 69.73
CA LYS A 5 -0.72 -11.72 68.76
C LYS A 5 -1.61 -11.55 67.54
N TRP A 6 -2.84 -11.09 67.69
CA TRP A 6 -3.77 -10.83 66.60
C TRP A 6 -3.34 -9.66 65.73
N VAL A 7 -2.80 -8.60 66.32
CA VAL A 7 -2.24 -7.45 65.58
C VAL A 7 -1.06 -7.87 64.72
N MET A 8 -0.18 -8.71 65.26
CA MET A 8 0.98 -9.23 64.53
C MET A 8 0.57 -10.07 63.32
N VAL A 9 -0.46 -10.91 63.43
CA VAL A 9 -1.00 -11.71 62.32
C VAL A 9 -1.60 -10.83 61.21
N ILE A 10 -2.32 -9.78 61.56
CA ILE A 10 -2.91 -8.85 60.60
C ILE A 10 -1.81 -8.10 59.84
N VAL A 11 -0.73 -7.67 60.48
CA VAL A 11 0.39 -6.99 59.83
C VAL A 11 1.11 -7.92 58.86
N VAL A 12 1.34 -9.19 59.21
CA VAL A 12 1.95 -10.18 58.34
C VAL A 12 1.09 -10.45 57.09
N ILE A 13 -0.23 -10.54 57.27
CA ILE A 13 -1.15 -10.73 56.13
C ILE A 13 -1.12 -9.51 55.21
N MET A 14 -1.12 -8.27 55.76
CA MET A 14 -1.03 -7.05 54.95
C MET A 14 0.27 -6.98 54.12
N VAL A 15 1.41 -7.39 54.70
CA VAL A 15 2.69 -7.42 54.02
C VAL A 15 2.69 -8.47 52.91
N LEU A 16 2.14 -9.67 53.14
CA LEU A 16 2.03 -10.73 52.13
C LEU A 16 1.12 -10.34 50.96
N VAL A 17 -0.02 -9.70 51.24
CA VAL A 17 -0.94 -9.20 50.19
C VAL A 17 -0.28 -8.07 49.41
N GLY A 18 0.40 -7.13 50.06
CA GLY A 18 1.13 -6.05 49.40
C GLY A 18 2.26 -6.57 48.49
N ALA A 19 3.04 -7.54 48.94
CA ALA A 19 4.09 -8.18 48.19
C ALA A 19 3.52 -8.96 47.00
N GLY A 20 2.40 -9.65 47.16
CA GLY A 20 1.71 -10.39 46.11
C GLY A 20 1.17 -9.46 45.02
N LEU A 21 0.53 -8.35 45.35
CA LEU A 21 0.02 -7.36 44.42
C LEU A 21 1.18 -6.66 43.64
N TYR A 22 2.27 -6.35 44.36
CA TYR A 22 3.45 -5.76 43.71
C TYR A 22 4.07 -6.69 42.68
N TRP A 23 4.20 -7.96 42.98
CA TRP A 23 4.78 -8.96 42.07
C TRP A 23 3.86 -9.24 40.89
N PHE A 24 2.55 -9.28 41.11
CA PHE A 24 1.55 -9.44 40.05
C PHE A 24 1.54 -8.23 39.09
N GLY A 25 1.64 -7.01 39.62
CA GLY A 25 1.75 -5.79 38.78
C GLY A 25 3.00 -5.74 37.92
N LEU A 26 4.15 -6.21 38.45
CA LEU A 26 5.41 -6.28 37.69
C LEU A 26 5.39 -7.30 36.54
N THR A 27 4.75 -8.46 36.74
CA THR A 27 4.66 -9.49 35.70
C THR A 27 3.69 -9.10 34.60
N GLN A 28 2.59 -8.46 34.94
CA GLN A 28 1.58 -8.02 33.98
C GLN A 28 2.06 -6.85 33.10
N GLY A 29 2.86 -5.93 33.66
CA GLY A 29 3.46 -4.82 32.91
C GLY A 29 4.48 -5.28 31.85
N ARG A 30 5.24 -6.35 32.15
CA ARG A 30 6.22 -6.89 31.21
C ARG A 30 5.57 -7.61 30.02
N SER A 31 4.52 -8.37 30.24
CA SER A 31 3.80 -9.07 29.16
C SER A 31 3.09 -8.11 28.21
N GLN A 32 2.59 -6.99 28.68
CA GLN A 32 2.00 -5.95 27.84
C GLN A 32 3.05 -5.27 26.96
N LEU A 33 4.21 -4.94 27.51
CA LEU A 33 5.32 -4.34 26.77
C LEU A 33 5.88 -5.28 25.66
N GLU A 34 5.95 -6.58 25.96
CA GLU A 34 6.38 -7.58 24.97
C GLU A 34 5.32 -7.75 23.85
N ALA A 35 4.05 -7.77 24.20
CA ALA A 35 2.95 -7.81 23.24
C ALA A 35 2.92 -6.55 22.32
N GLU A 36 3.13 -5.36 22.88
CA GLU A 36 3.23 -4.12 22.11
C GLU A 36 4.46 -4.13 21.18
N ARG A 37 5.61 -4.61 21.64
CA ARG A 37 6.80 -4.75 20.78
C ARG A 37 6.59 -5.74 19.64
N GLN A 38 5.93 -6.86 19.89
CA GLN A 38 5.60 -7.84 18.86
C GLN A 38 4.60 -7.25 17.84
N ASN A 39 3.57 -6.55 18.31
CA ASN A 39 2.62 -5.86 17.45
C ASN A 39 3.30 -4.79 16.59
N PHE A 40 4.19 -4.00 17.17
CA PHE A 40 4.93 -2.97 16.45
C PHE A 40 5.87 -3.58 15.41
N SER A 41 6.60 -4.64 15.76
CA SER A 41 7.47 -5.34 14.80
C SER A 41 6.70 -5.96 13.64
N SER A 42 5.54 -6.56 13.92
CA SER A 42 4.68 -7.12 12.89
C SER A 42 4.07 -6.04 11.97
N GLN A 43 3.71 -4.88 12.52
CA GLN A 43 3.25 -3.73 11.73
C GLN A 43 4.35 -3.20 10.79
N ILE A 44 5.59 -3.07 11.29
CA ILE A 44 6.72 -2.66 10.46
C ILE A 44 6.95 -3.66 9.33
N GLN A 45 6.93 -4.96 9.63
CA GLN A 45 7.09 -6.00 8.60
C GLN A 45 5.99 -5.94 7.55
N GLN A 46 4.73 -5.76 7.97
CA GLN A 46 3.60 -5.61 7.04
C GLN A 46 3.73 -4.34 6.20
N MET A 47 4.16 -3.23 6.81
CA MET A 47 4.36 -1.98 6.08
C MET A 47 5.47 -2.11 5.03
N ASN A 48 6.61 -2.71 5.39
CA ASN A 48 7.69 -2.99 4.47
C ASN A 48 7.25 -3.91 3.32
N ALA A 49 6.51 -4.98 3.61
CA ALA A 49 5.97 -5.87 2.58
C ALA A 49 5.03 -5.12 1.61
N ARG A 50 4.17 -4.26 2.11
CA ARG A 50 3.28 -3.42 1.28
C ARG A 50 4.06 -2.42 0.42
N MET A 51 5.11 -1.79 0.96
CA MET A 51 5.97 -0.88 0.20
C MET A 51 6.67 -1.60 -0.95
N VAL A 52 7.26 -2.76 -0.69
CA VAL A 52 7.90 -3.59 -1.73
C VAL A 52 6.90 -4.03 -2.79
N GLN A 53 5.71 -4.45 -2.38
CA GLN A 53 4.63 -4.83 -3.30
C GLN A 53 4.16 -3.63 -4.16
N ALA A 54 4.04 -2.45 -3.57
CA ALA A 54 3.67 -1.23 -4.30
C ALA A 54 4.78 -0.82 -5.29
N GLU A 55 6.05 -0.93 -4.91
CA GLU A 55 7.19 -0.64 -5.79
C GLU A 55 7.20 -1.58 -7.01
N TYR A 56 7.08 -2.88 -6.79
CA TYR A 56 7.05 -3.84 -7.90
C TYR A 56 5.80 -3.68 -8.75
N GLY A 57 4.64 -3.35 -8.16
CA GLY A 57 3.43 -3.00 -8.90
C GLY A 57 3.63 -1.78 -9.80
N GLY A 58 4.33 -0.76 -9.30
CA GLY A 58 4.72 0.42 -10.08
C GLY A 58 5.62 0.08 -11.27
N ARG A 59 6.67 -0.73 -11.04
CA ARG A 59 7.58 -1.19 -12.10
C ARG A 59 6.85 -2.03 -13.17
N LEU A 60 5.92 -2.85 -12.76
CA LEU A 60 5.10 -3.65 -13.65
C LEU A 60 4.20 -2.77 -14.53
N THR A 61 3.56 -1.78 -13.93
CA THR A 61 2.74 -0.78 -14.66
C THR A 61 3.61 0.01 -15.65
N GLN A 62 4.82 0.38 -15.23
CA GLN A 62 5.79 1.04 -16.11
C GLN A 62 6.17 0.13 -17.30
N ALA A 63 6.44 -1.15 -17.07
CA ALA A 63 6.77 -2.09 -18.15
C ALA A 63 5.61 -2.23 -19.15
N ARG A 64 4.37 -2.34 -18.66
CA ARG A 64 3.15 -2.38 -19.50
C ARG A 64 3.01 -1.12 -20.34
N PHE A 65 3.20 0.04 -19.73
CA PHE A 65 3.16 1.33 -20.43
C PHE A 65 4.21 1.40 -21.53
N LEU A 66 5.45 0.96 -21.26
CA LEU A 66 6.54 0.95 -22.24
C LEU A 66 6.28 -0.02 -23.40
N LEU A 67 5.71 -1.21 -23.14
CA LEU A 67 5.30 -2.13 -24.22
C LEU A 67 4.20 -1.53 -25.10
N CYS A 68 3.21 -0.88 -24.49
CA CYS A 68 2.17 -0.18 -25.23
C CYS A 68 2.75 0.96 -26.09
N ARG A 69 3.66 1.72 -25.55
CA ARG A 69 4.36 2.81 -26.24
C ARG A 69 5.25 2.28 -27.37
N THR A 70 5.95 1.17 -27.14
CA THR A 70 6.71 0.47 -28.19
C THR A 70 5.83 0.15 -29.40
N SER A 71 4.63 -0.37 -29.18
CA SER A 71 3.66 -0.67 -30.23
C SER A 71 3.24 0.60 -31.00
N TYR A 72 2.99 1.70 -30.27
CA TYR A 72 2.67 3.00 -30.87
C TYR A 72 3.83 3.56 -31.70
N ASP A 73 5.06 3.52 -31.18
CA ASP A 73 6.26 4.00 -31.89
C ASP A 73 6.54 3.18 -33.12
N LEU A 74 6.23 1.87 -33.12
CA LEU A 74 6.27 1.01 -34.34
C LEU A 74 5.27 1.50 -35.37
N ASP A 75 4.03 1.82 -34.99
CA ASP A 75 3.00 2.35 -35.90
C ASP A 75 3.45 3.69 -36.54
N GLN A 76 4.21 4.49 -35.82
CA GLN A 76 4.82 5.73 -36.31
C GLN A 76 6.12 5.50 -37.09
N ARG A 77 6.54 4.24 -37.28
CA ARG A 77 7.81 3.85 -37.90
C ARG A 77 9.03 4.44 -37.16
N ASN A 78 8.93 4.70 -35.88
CA ASN A 78 10.01 5.21 -35.05
C ASN A 78 10.76 4.06 -34.36
N PHE A 79 11.46 3.26 -35.14
CA PHE A 79 12.14 2.04 -34.68
C PHE A 79 13.19 2.29 -33.61
N GLY A 80 13.81 3.48 -33.56
CA GLY A 80 14.79 3.84 -32.54
C GLY A 80 14.17 4.01 -31.21
N LEU A 81 13.03 4.74 -31.10
CA LEU A 81 12.29 4.89 -29.86
C LEU A 81 11.65 3.58 -29.43
N ALA A 82 11.04 2.85 -30.37
CA ALA A 82 10.46 1.54 -30.08
C ALA A 82 11.48 0.58 -29.44
N ASN A 83 12.70 0.53 -29.97
CA ASN A 83 13.78 -0.28 -29.39
C ASN A 83 14.22 0.20 -28.01
N SER A 84 14.31 1.51 -27.83
CA SER A 84 14.62 2.10 -26.52
C SER A 84 13.57 1.76 -25.47
N ASP A 85 12.29 1.89 -25.82
CA ASP A 85 11.18 1.61 -24.91
C ASP A 85 11.07 0.11 -24.60
N LEU A 86 11.31 -0.77 -25.58
CA LEU A 86 11.37 -2.21 -25.36
C LEU A 86 12.48 -2.61 -24.41
N LYS A 87 13.68 -2.05 -24.56
CA LYS A 87 14.81 -2.27 -23.63
C LYS A 87 14.50 -1.74 -22.24
N ALA A 88 13.85 -0.58 -22.13
CA ALA A 88 13.44 -0.01 -20.84
C ALA A 88 12.35 -0.88 -20.18
N ALA A 89 11.40 -1.46 -20.95
CA ALA A 89 10.43 -2.41 -20.43
C ALA A 89 11.11 -3.66 -19.88
N GLY A 90 12.07 -4.22 -20.61
CA GLY A 90 12.88 -5.36 -20.16
C GLY A 90 13.65 -5.05 -18.87
N ALA A 91 14.26 -3.87 -18.76
CA ALA A 91 14.95 -3.42 -17.55
C ALA A 91 14.00 -3.25 -16.36
N ALA A 92 12.80 -2.70 -16.57
CA ALA A 92 11.79 -2.58 -15.53
C ALA A 92 11.36 -3.95 -14.99
N LEU A 93 11.15 -4.93 -15.88
CA LEU A 93 10.82 -6.31 -15.51
C LEU A 93 11.99 -7.02 -14.83
N ALA A 94 13.23 -6.77 -15.22
CA ALA A 94 14.41 -7.37 -14.61
C ALA A 94 14.59 -7.01 -13.12
N ALA A 95 14.06 -5.87 -12.72
CA ALA A 95 14.13 -5.38 -11.34
C ALA A 95 13.00 -5.91 -10.44
N ILE A 96 12.10 -6.76 -10.95
CA ILE A 96 10.96 -7.31 -10.21
C ILE A 96 11.29 -8.71 -9.70
N ASN A 97 10.96 -8.99 -8.44
CA ASN A 97 10.92 -10.36 -7.93
C ASN A 97 9.48 -10.90 -8.09
N PRO A 98 9.25 -11.82 -9.04
CA PRO A 98 7.90 -12.30 -9.35
C PRO A 98 7.24 -13.03 -8.19
N SER A 99 8.01 -13.73 -7.35
CA SER A 99 7.48 -14.48 -6.21
C SER A 99 6.80 -13.59 -5.17
N LEU A 100 7.23 -12.34 -5.02
CA LEU A 100 6.64 -11.38 -4.08
C LEU A 100 5.32 -10.79 -4.57
N LEU A 101 5.05 -10.93 -5.87
CA LEU A 101 3.78 -10.52 -6.49
C LEU A 101 2.82 -11.71 -6.71
N GLY A 102 3.21 -12.92 -6.33
CA GLY A 102 2.42 -14.12 -6.60
C GLY A 102 2.36 -14.49 -8.10
N ILE A 103 3.32 -14.03 -8.88
CA ILE A 103 3.47 -14.33 -10.31
C ILE A 103 4.27 -15.62 -10.46
N ASP A 104 3.90 -16.48 -11.44
CA ASP A 104 4.70 -17.66 -11.78
C ASP A 104 6.12 -17.25 -12.21
N PRO A 105 7.16 -17.63 -11.43
CA PRO A 105 8.53 -17.20 -11.72
C PRO A 105 9.04 -17.76 -13.06
N ALA A 106 8.64 -18.98 -13.43
CA ALA A 106 9.14 -19.63 -14.64
C ALA A 106 8.59 -18.93 -15.90
N GLY A 107 7.29 -18.69 -15.96
CA GLY A 107 6.66 -17.97 -17.05
C GLY A 107 7.15 -16.53 -17.17
N PHE A 108 7.37 -15.87 -16.04
CA PHE A 108 7.89 -14.50 -15.99
C PHE A 108 9.33 -14.41 -16.53
N GLU A 109 10.21 -15.33 -16.15
CA GLU A 109 11.60 -15.37 -16.64
C GLU A 109 11.68 -15.65 -18.14
N VAL A 110 10.81 -16.51 -18.67
CA VAL A 110 10.73 -16.75 -20.12
C VAL A 110 10.33 -15.46 -20.82
N LEU A 111 9.27 -14.79 -20.38
CA LEU A 111 8.82 -13.53 -20.98
C LEU A 111 9.92 -12.45 -20.93
N ARG A 112 10.61 -12.33 -19.80
CA ARG A 112 11.71 -11.36 -19.62
C ARG A 112 12.85 -11.62 -20.59
N LYS A 113 13.23 -12.89 -20.79
CA LYS A 113 14.27 -13.29 -21.75
C LYS A 113 13.85 -13.03 -23.18
N ASP A 114 12.61 -13.34 -23.52
CA ASP A 114 12.06 -13.09 -24.85
C ASP A 114 12.11 -11.60 -25.20
N ILE A 115 11.67 -10.73 -24.26
CA ILE A 115 11.72 -9.27 -24.43
C ILE A 115 13.17 -8.79 -24.58
N ALA A 116 14.08 -9.28 -23.73
CA ALA A 116 15.50 -8.87 -23.75
C ALA A 116 16.22 -9.33 -25.04
N ALA A 117 15.82 -10.44 -25.62
CA ALA A 117 16.38 -10.97 -26.87
C ALA A 117 15.79 -10.32 -28.13
N THR A 118 14.68 -9.60 -27.99
CA THR A 118 13.99 -8.99 -29.15
C THR A 118 14.67 -7.68 -29.52
N ASP A 119 15.02 -7.57 -30.79
CA ASP A 119 15.54 -6.35 -31.41
C ASP A 119 14.63 -5.94 -32.57
N ILE A 120 14.13 -4.71 -32.51
CA ILE A 120 13.22 -4.15 -33.50
C ILE A 120 14.04 -3.66 -34.68
N ASN A 121 13.78 -4.20 -35.87
CA ASN A 121 14.56 -3.91 -37.08
C ASN A 121 13.66 -3.44 -38.24
N VAL A 122 14.12 -2.41 -38.94
CA VAL A 122 13.44 -1.83 -40.13
C VAL A 122 13.28 -2.86 -41.27
N ALA A 123 14.18 -3.85 -41.35
CA ALA A 123 14.17 -4.86 -42.41
C ALA A 123 13.13 -5.97 -42.19
N VAL A 124 12.51 -6.03 -41.02
CA VAL A 124 11.50 -7.05 -40.70
C VAL A 124 10.11 -6.47 -40.90
N ASP A 125 9.14 -7.34 -41.22
CA ASP A 125 7.74 -6.95 -41.34
C ASP A 125 7.23 -6.25 -40.12
N LEU A 126 6.75 -5.02 -40.28
CA LEU A 126 6.24 -4.15 -39.18
C LEU A 126 5.07 -4.79 -38.45
N GLU A 127 4.16 -5.44 -39.18
CA GLU A 127 2.98 -6.06 -38.58
C GLU A 127 3.36 -7.26 -37.73
N ALA A 128 4.32 -8.06 -38.17
CA ALA A 128 4.85 -9.18 -37.37
C ALA A 128 5.50 -8.69 -36.06
N GLN A 129 6.29 -7.62 -36.12
CA GLN A 129 6.91 -7.04 -34.90
C GLN A 129 5.87 -6.47 -33.96
N ARG A 130 4.88 -5.74 -34.46
CA ARG A 130 3.77 -5.21 -33.69
C ARG A 130 3.01 -6.33 -32.95
N ASN A 131 2.66 -7.39 -33.67
CA ASN A 131 1.96 -8.54 -33.12
C ASN A 131 2.80 -9.24 -32.04
N LEU A 132 4.12 -9.29 -32.18
CA LEU A 132 5.03 -9.81 -31.19
C LEU A 132 4.96 -8.97 -29.87
N ILE A 133 5.02 -7.66 -30.00
CA ILE A 133 4.93 -6.76 -28.82
C ILE A 133 3.57 -6.87 -28.14
N LEU A 134 2.48 -6.93 -28.89
CA LEU A 134 1.14 -7.15 -28.34
C LEU A 134 1.03 -8.51 -27.63
N ASN A 135 1.66 -9.55 -28.17
CA ASN A 135 1.73 -10.85 -27.50
C ASN A 135 2.49 -10.77 -26.18
N TYR A 136 3.59 -10.02 -26.09
CA TYR A 136 4.28 -9.80 -24.82
C TYR A 136 3.39 -9.10 -23.79
N SER A 137 2.62 -8.10 -24.21
CA SER A 137 1.68 -7.41 -23.35
C SER A 137 0.59 -8.35 -22.84
N ALA A 138 0.01 -9.18 -23.70
CA ALA A 138 -1.00 -10.16 -23.32
C ALA A 138 -0.44 -11.23 -22.36
N ARG A 139 0.74 -11.78 -22.67
CA ARG A 139 1.41 -12.73 -21.76
C ARG A 139 1.72 -12.13 -20.40
N LEU A 140 2.11 -10.86 -20.35
CA LEU A 140 2.35 -10.17 -19.09
C LEU A 140 1.05 -10.01 -18.29
N GLU A 141 -0.08 -9.76 -18.95
CA GLU A 141 -1.40 -9.69 -18.30
C GLU A 141 -1.87 -11.05 -17.78
N ASP A 142 -1.64 -12.11 -18.52
CA ASP A 142 -2.01 -13.48 -18.12
C ASP A 142 -1.21 -13.98 -16.91
N LEU A 143 0.05 -13.53 -16.78
CA LEU A 143 0.90 -13.85 -15.64
C LEU A 143 0.52 -13.10 -14.37
N LEU A 144 -0.22 -12.00 -14.49
CA LEU A 144 -0.66 -11.27 -13.32
C LEU A 144 -1.69 -12.09 -12.53
N PRO A 145 -1.54 -12.19 -11.20
CA PRO A 145 -2.60 -12.74 -10.39
C PRO A 145 -3.85 -11.89 -10.68
N LYS A 146 -4.88 -12.53 -11.21
CA LYS A 146 -6.19 -11.89 -11.35
C LYS A 146 -6.56 -11.40 -9.96
N ALA A 147 -6.50 -10.09 -9.76
CA ALA A 147 -6.77 -9.49 -8.46
C ALA A 147 -8.02 -10.15 -7.88
N PRO A 148 -8.00 -10.65 -6.63
CA PRO A 148 -9.23 -11.06 -5.99
C PRO A 148 -10.13 -9.84 -6.04
N GLN A 149 -11.17 -9.95 -6.83
CA GLN A 149 -12.19 -8.94 -7.02
C GLN A 149 -12.71 -8.56 -5.64
N ALA A 150 -12.59 -7.31 -5.27
CA ALA A 150 -12.91 -6.72 -3.96
C ALA A 150 -11.88 -7.03 -2.85
N ALA A 151 -10.83 -6.22 -2.79
CA ALA A 151 -10.36 -5.82 -1.48
C ALA A 151 -11.58 -5.26 -0.73
N ALA A 152 -12.01 -5.98 0.32
CA ALA A 152 -13.02 -5.45 1.24
C ALA A 152 -12.61 -4.00 1.58
N PRO A 153 -13.55 -3.05 1.62
CA PRO A 153 -13.21 -1.67 1.96
C PRO A 153 -12.41 -1.72 3.25
N LEU A 154 -11.21 -1.12 3.20
CA LEU A 154 -10.37 -0.97 4.37
C LEU A 154 -11.28 -0.50 5.50
N PRO A 155 -11.23 -1.11 6.71
CA PRO A 155 -11.92 -0.55 7.84
C PRO A 155 -11.44 0.90 7.91
N GLN A 156 -12.35 1.81 7.61
CA GLN A 156 -12.10 3.23 7.78
C GLN A 156 -11.75 3.37 9.25
N SER A 157 -10.45 3.48 9.52
CA SER A 157 -9.95 3.84 10.83
C SER A 157 -10.80 5.01 11.24
N ALA A 158 -11.56 4.86 12.31
CA ALA A 158 -12.45 5.87 12.83
C ALA A 158 -11.69 7.20 12.82
N GLN A 159 -11.98 8.02 11.83
CA GLN A 159 -11.48 9.39 11.77
C GLN A 159 -11.89 10.00 13.10
N PRO A 160 -10.97 10.51 13.93
CA PRO A 160 -11.37 11.24 15.11
C PRO A 160 -12.35 12.30 14.62
N SER A 161 -13.57 12.23 15.09
CA SER A 161 -14.60 13.22 14.79
C SER A 161 -14.00 14.59 15.05
N ALA A 162 -13.73 15.34 14.00
CA ALA A 162 -13.31 16.71 14.14
C ALA A 162 -14.35 17.41 15.00
N PRO A 163 -13.95 18.22 16.00
CA PRO A 163 -14.90 19.00 16.80
C PRO A 163 -15.77 19.81 15.85
N ALA A 164 -17.09 19.67 16.02
CA ALA A 164 -18.04 20.44 15.24
C ALA A 164 -17.69 21.93 15.29
N PRO A 165 -17.65 22.65 14.13
CA PRO A 165 -17.40 24.06 14.16
C PRO A 165 -18.48 24.78 15.01
N PRO A 166 -18.12 25.82 15.76
CA PRO A 166 -19.08 26.56 16.58
C PRO A 166 -20.23 27.04 15.70
N GLN A 167 -21.46 26.70 16.08
CA GLN A 167 -22.65 27.18 15.41
C GLN A 167 -22.64 28.71 15.45
N ALA A 168 -22.66 29.34 14.28
CA ALA A 168 -22.81 30.78 14.17
C ALA A 168 -24.14 31.22 14.81
N PRO A 169 -24.19 32.34 15.56
CA PRO A 169 -25.40 32.83 16.18
C PRO A 169 -26.45 33.18 15.11
N PRO A 170 -27.75 33.00 15.42
CA PRO A 170 -28.82 33.27 14.45
C PRO A 170 -28.81 34.73 14.04
N GLN A 171 -28.57 35.00 12.76
CA GLN A 171 -28.72 36.30 12.15
C GLN A 171 -30.22 36.59 11.96
N ASN A 172 -30.89 37.07 13.01
CA ASN A 172 -32.15 37.79 12.92
C ASN A 172 -31.84 39.27 13.04
N ALA A 173 -31.46 39.91 11.91
CA ALA A 173 -31.50 41.37 11.77
C ALA A 173 -32.41 41.68 10.59
N PRO A 174 -33.44 42.57 10.78
CA PRO A 174 -34.33 42.96 9.69
C PRO A 174 -33.56 43.84 8.70
N GLN A 175 -33.63 43.51 7.41
CA GLN A 175 -33.12 44.35 6.31
C GLN A 175 -33.88 45.68 6.24
N PRO A 176 -33.20 46.80 6.21
CA PRO A 176 -33.86 48.06 5.88
C PRO A 176 -34.13 48.11 4.37
N SER A 177 -35.38 48.33 4.03
CA SER A 177 -35.89 48.61 2.67
C SER A 177 -35.17 49.82 2.04
N ALA A 178 -34.36 49.57 1.02
CA ALA A 178 -33.81 50.66 0.19
C ALA A 178 -34.86 51.14 -0.82
N THR A 179 -35.38 52.30 -0.59
CA THR A 179 -36.23 53.11 -1.48
C THR A 179 -35.39 53.56 -2.70
N ALA A 180 -35.84 53.22 -3.90
CA ALA A 180 -35.28 53.70 -5.15
C ALA A 180 -35.61 55.16 -5.39
N PRO A 181 -34.71 56.02 -5.86
CA PRO A 181 -35.08 57.36 -6.45
C PRO A 181 -35.33 57.22 -7.94
N ALA A 182 -36.45 57.81 -8.34
CA ALA A 182 -36.92 57.99 -9.70
C ALA A 182 -36.02 58.85 -10.57
N ALA A 183 -36.01 58.52 -11.85
CA ALA A 183 -35.36 59.22 -12.96
C ALA A 183 -35.78 60.68 -13.13
N LYS A 184 -34.85 61.47 -13.61
CA LYS A 184 -35.02 62.54 -14.61
C LYS A 184 -33.93 62.45 -15.63
#